data_317ec6272de60a0cdb7deaa9ce5e4e28
#
_entry.id   317ec6272de60a0cdb7deaa9ce5e4e28
#
_cell.length_a   1.000
_cell.length_b   1.000
_cell.length_c   1.000
_cell.angle_alpha   90.00
_cell.angle_beta   90.00
_cell.angle_gamma   90.00
#
_symmetry.space_group_name_H-M   'P 1'
#
loop_
_entity.id
_entity.type
_entity.pdbx_description
1 polymer ?
#
loop_
_entity_poly.entity_id
_entity_poly.type
_entity_poly.pdbx_seq_one_letter_code
_entity_poly.pdbx_strand_id
1 'polypeptide(L)'
;MTLDEMKESLLSSQQKDAYEKYQQTFAARPQASAASGTTMLGGILNRIAGIPYLLVLVALALPLFTVTCSDVPVAEFNAYEITIGGDIRTSSVGSLDQIAREIDSSYKNQSTHYDASPWVAGIFVFVIAAAVFSFMNKAVLAIIAGGISVLYIWITFLVGYFSCRDLSTSAMGMISVSPGAGIFLSMLLIATALIMNIIALTHRQ
;
A
#
# COMPACT_ATOMS: atom_id res chain seq x y z
N MET A 1 71.77 32.73 -10.08
CA MET A 1 71.12 31.57 -9.47
C MET A 1 72.20 30.92 -8.60
N THR A 2 72.09 31.10 -7.31
CA THR A 2 73.06 30.54 -6.34
C THR A 2 72.71 29.08 -6.04
N LEU A 3 73.72 28.33 -5.53
CA LEU A 3 73.55 26.90 -5.20
C LEU A 3 72.44 26.71 -4.16
N ASP A 4 72.25 27.68 -3.29
CA ASP A 4 71.21 27.70 -2.26
C ASP A 4 69.79 27.89 -2.82
N GLU A 5 69.60 28.75 -3.82
CA GLU A 5 68.31 28.93 -4.50
C GLU A 5 67.90 27.67 -5.27
N MET A 6 68.84 26.91 -5.80
CA MET A 6 68.58 25.66 -6.52
C MET A 6 68.20 24.55 -5.51
N LYS A 7 68.80 24.55 -4.35
CA LYS A 7 68.52 23.58 -3.29
C LYS A 7 67.14 23.80 -2.65
N GLU A 8 66.75 25.06 -2.48
CA GLU A 8 65.45 25.45 -1.94
C GLU A 8 64.30 25.15 -2.93
N SER A 9 64.56 25.36 -4.25
CA SER A 9 63.58 25.00 -5.31
C SER A 9 63.36 23.49 -5.43
N LEU A 10 64.43 22.68 -5.29
CA LEU A 10 64.34 21.22 -5.30
C LEU A 10 63.66 20.65 -4.07
N LEU A 11 63.90 21.24 -2.89
CA LEU A 11 63.22 20.84 -1.64
C LEU A 11 61.70 21.17 -1.70
N SER A 12 61.33 22.32 -2.27
CA SER A 12 59.91 22.71 -2.43
C SER A 12 59.20 21.84 -3.45
N SER A 13 59.86 21.41 -4.52
CA SER A 13 59.25 20.48 -5.49
C SER A 13 59.06 19.08 -4.93
N GLN A 14 60.04 18.55 -4.21
CA GLN A 14 59.96 17.25 -3.52
C GLN A 14 58.84 17.24 -2.44
N GLN A 15 58.70 18.34 -1.72
CA GLN A 15 57.65 18.49 -0.71
C GLN A 15 56.26 18.53 -1.33
N LYS A 16 56.10 19.20 -2.50
CA LYS A 16 54.88 19.26 -3.26
C LYS A 16 54.48 17.89 -3.81
N ASP A 17 55.43 17.17 -4.41
CA ASP A 17 55.22 15.82 -4.94
C ASP A 17 54.85 14.83 -3.84
N ALA A 18 55.50 14.94 -2.67
CA ALA A 18 55.17 14.12 -1.49
C ALA A 18 53.75 14.43 -0.96
N TYR A 19 53.35 15.72 -0.96
CA TYR A 19 52.02 16.14 -0.51
C TYR A 19 50.94 15.72 -1.51
N GLU A 20 51.16 15.84 -2.82
CA GLU A 20 50.22 15.34 -3.82
C GLU A 20 50.08 13.84 -3.81
N LYS A 21 51.17 13.10 -3.62
CA LYS A 21 51.17 11.64 -3.46
C LYS A 21 50.42 11.22 -2.17
N TYR A 22 50.54 11.99 -1.12
CA TYR A 22 49.82 11.78 0.14
C TYR A 22 48.31 12.04 -0.07
N GLN A 23 47.95 13.14 -0.74
CA GLN A 23 46.56 13.44 -1.06
C GLN A 23 45.94 12.38 -1.97
N GLN A 24 46.65 11.93 -3.01
CA GLN A 24 46.17 10.86 -3.89
C GLN A 24 46.00 9.53 -3.14
N THR A 25 46.86 9.21 -2.18
CA THR A 25 46.75 7.98 -1.36
C THR A 25 45.58 8.05 -0.38
N PHE A 26 45.25 9.22 0.13
CA PHE A 26 44.05 9.42 0.98
C PHE A 26 42.77 9.57 0.17
N ALA A 27 42.80 10.20 -1.02
CA ALA A 27 41.67 10.26 -1.92
C ALA A 27 41.33 8.89 -2.54
N ALA A 28 42.35 8.02 -2.72
CA ALA A 28 42.19 6.64 -3.18
C ALA A 28 41.83 5.64 -2.09
N ARG A 29 41.62 6.10 -0.84
CA ARG A 29 41.09 5.22 0.20
C ARG A 29 39.65 4.89 -0.17
N PRO A 30 39.32 3.63 -0.51
CA PRO A 30 37.96 3.30 -0.87
C PRO A 30 37.09 3.51 0.38
N GLN A 31 36.22 4.52 0.35
CA GLN A 31 35.10 4.66 1.26
C GLN A 31 34.08 3.51 1.05
N ALA A 32 34.53 2.42 0.42
CA ALA A 32 33.69 1.39 -0.17
C ALA A 32 33.13 0.35 0.84
N SER A 33 33.59 0.32 2.11
CA SER A 33 33.15 -0.77 2.99
C SER A 33 31.95 -0.44 3.88
N ALA A 34 31.74 0.80 4.27
CA ALA A 34 30.59 1.18 5.10
C ALA A 34 29.33 1.46 4.27
N ALA A 35 29.50 2.09 3.09
CA ALA A 35 28.39 2.40 2.20
C ALA A 35 27.79 1.17 1.51
N SER A 36 28.59 0.12 1.28
CA SER A 36 28.10 -1.11 0.63
C SER A 36 27.13 -1.92 1.51
N GLY A 37 27.33 -1.94 2.81
CA GLY A 37 26.45 -2.67 3.74
C GLY A 37 25.09 -1.98 3.91
N THR A 38 25.05 -0.66 4.01
CA THR A 38 23.81 0.10 4.20
C THR A 38 22.94 0.10 2.95
N THR A 39 23.54 0.21 1.76
CA THR A 39 22.80 0.14 0.49
C THR A 39 22.24 -1.26 0.22
N MET A 40 22.95 -2.31 0.61
CA MET A 40 22.47 -3.69 0.46
C MET A 40 21.30 -3.97 1.39
N LEU A 41 21.34 -3.52 2.64
CA LEU A 41 20.26 -3.68 3.61
C LEU A 41 19.00 -2.91 3.15
N GLY A 42 19.14 -1.67 2.69
CA GLY A 42 18.04 -0.87 2.14
C GLY A 42 17.39 -1.53 0.93
N GLY A 43 18.20 -2.19 0.07
CA GLY A 43 17.69 -2.96 -1.08
C GLY A 43 16.86 -4.18 -0.69
N ILE A 44 17.32 -4.93 0.32
CA ILE A 44 16.60 -6.11 0.84
C ILE A 44 15.30 -5.67 1.52
N LEU A 45 15.34 -4.67 2.39
CA LEU A 45 14.15 -4.15 3.07
C LEU A 45 13.06 -3.70 2.08
N ASN A 46 13.47 -3.01 1.02
CA ASN A 46 12.52 -2.54 0.00
C ASN A 46 11.84 -3.69 -0.72
N ARG A 47 12.57 -4.76 -1.05
CA ARG A 47 11.98 -5.97 -1.66
C ARG A 47 11.02 -6.67 -0.70
N ILE A 48 11.40 -6.81 0.58
CA ILE A 48 10.54 -7.41 1.59
C ILE A 48 9.26 -6.58 1.79
N ALA A 49 9.33 -5.25 1.69
CA ALA A 49 8.17 -4.37 1.75
C ALA A 49 7.14 -4.61 0.61
N GLY A 50 7.53 -5.27 -0.48
CA GLY A 50 6.63 -5.72 -1.52
C GLY A 50 5.64 -6.81 -1.06
N ILE A 51 6.04 -7.63 -0.09
CA ILE A 51 5.20 -8.74 0.41
C ILE A 51 3.92 -8.24 1.09
N PRO A 52 3.95 -7.27 2.03
CA PRO A 52 2.73 -6.70 2.59
C PRO A 52 1.78 -6.14 1.53
N TYR A 53 2.27 -5.50 0.46
CA TYR A 53 1.40 -5.04 -0.63
C TYR A 53 0.70 -6.20 -1.35
N LEU A 54 1.37 -7.33 -1.57
CA LEU A 54 0.72 -8.52 -2.13
C LEU A 54 -0.33 -9.11 -1.17
N LEU A 55 -0.05 -9.08 0.14
CA LEU A 55 -1.01 -9.52 1.15
C LEU A 55 -2.25 -8.62 1.20
N VAL A 56 -2.13 -7.32 0.85
CA VAL A 56 -3.31 -6.44 0.71
C VAL A 56 -4.29 -6.99 -0.32
N LEU A 57 -3.81 -7.55 -1.44
CA LEU A 57 -4.70 -8.16 -2.45
C LEU A 57 -5.53 -9.30 -1.85
N VAL A 58 -4.93 -10.08 -0.96
CA VAL A 58 -5.66 -11.14 -0.24
C VAL A 58 -6.63 -10.53 0.78
N ALA A 59 -6.21 -9.48 1.50
CA ALA A 59 -7.06 -8.78 2.46
C ALA A 59 -8.30 -8.13 1.81
N LEU A 60 -8.19 -7.70 0.55
CA LEU A 60 -9.28 -7.14 -0.24
C LEU A 60 -10.35 -8.18 -0.64
N ALA A 61 -10.06 -9.48 -0.49
CA ALA A 61 -11.05 -10.55 -0.62
C ALA A 61 -11.91 -10.72 0.65
N LEU A 62 -11.48 -10.14 1.78
CA LEU A 62 -12.28 -10.09 2.99
C LEU A 62 -13.35 -9.01 2.86
N PRO A 63 -14.45 -9.09 3.65
CA PRO A 63 -15.47 -8.06 3.64
C PRO A 63 -14.90 -6.67 3.90
N LEU A 64 -15.14 -5.73 2.97
CA LEU A 64 -14.85 -4.31 3.18
C LEU A 64 -15.97 -3.63 3.96
N PHE A 65 -17.21 -4.02 3.65
CA PHE A 65 -18.41 -3.49 4.27
C PHE A 65 -19.30 -4.65 4.68
N THR A 66 -19.89 -4.49 5.86
CA THR A 66 -20.97 -5.36 6.34
C THR A 66 -22.21 -4.50 6.56
N VAL A 67 -23.28 -4.83 5.87
CA VAL A 67 -24.59 -4.21 6.03
C VAL A 67 -25.38 -5.02 7.02
N THR A 68 -25.87 -4.39 8.07
CA THR A 68 -26.70 -5.03 9.09
C THR A 68 -28.09 -4.43 9.11
N CYS A 69 -29.11 -5.25 9.34
CA CYS A 69 -30.47 -4.83 9.56
C CYS A 69 -30.89 -5.32 10.94
N SER A 70 -31.24 -4.39 11.85
CA SER A 70 -31.58 -4.70 13.26
C SER A 70 -30.53 -5.61 13.92
N ASP A 71 -29.24 -5.25 13.78
CA ASP A 71 -28.07 -5.97 14.31
C ASP A 71 -27.77 -7.34 13.66
N VAL A 72 -28.53 -7.75 12.65
CA VAL A 72 -28.27 -8.98 11.90
C VAL A 72 -27.52 -8.65 10.60
N PRO A 73 -26.36 -9.27 10.33
CA PRO A 73 -25.66 -9.07 9.07
C PRO A 73 -26.48 -9.59 7.89
N VAL A 74 -26.81 -8.71 6.96
CA VAL A 74 -27.68 -9.01 5.81
C VAL A 74 -26.84 -9.19 4.55
N ALA A 75 -25.79 -8.39 4.38
CA ALA A 75 -24.93 -8.47 3.22
C ALA A 75 -23.47 -8.11 3.58
N GLU A 76 -22.55 -8.77 2.91
CA GLU A 76 -21.12 -8.49 3.00
C GLU A 76 -20.60 -8.23 1.59
N PHE A 77 -19.77 -7.21 1.46
CA PHE A 77 -19.19 -6.81 0.16
C PHE A 77 -17.67 -6.79 0.27
N ASN A 78 -17.00 -7.51 -0.60
CA ASN A 78 -15.55 -7.44 -0.77
C ASN A 78 -15.15 -6.55 -1.97
N ALA A 79 -13.88 -6.16 -2.06
CA ALA A 79 -13.42 -5.26 -3.12
C ALA A 79 -13.57 -5.86 -4.53
N TYR A 80 -13.38 -7.16 -4.66
CA TYR A 80 -13.49 -7.85 -5.96
C TYR A 80 -14.93 -7.82 -6.46
N GLU A 81 -15.88 -8.15 -5.60
CA GLU A 81 -17.30 -8.13 -5.94
C GLU A 81 -17.75 -6.72 -6.32
N ILE A 82 -17.36 -5.70 -5.54
CA ILE A 82 -17.72 -4.31 -5.86
C ILE A 82 -17.11 -3.88 -7.20
N THR A 83 -15.90 -4.34 -7.54
CA THR A 83 -15.22 -3.97 -8.78
C THR A 83 -15.87 -4.59 -10.01
N ILE A 84 -16.30 -5.86 -9.91
CA ILE A 84 -16.84 -6.61 -11.05
C ILE A 84 -18.35 -6.42 -11.17
N GLY A 85 -19.02 -6.04 -10.07
CA GLY A 85 -20.47 -6.12 -9.95
C GLY A 85 -20.91 -7.55 -9.67
N GLY A 86 -22.14 -7.74 -9.26
CA GLY A 86 -22.65 -9.05 -8.98
C GLY A 86 -24.00 -9.04 -8.28
N ASP A 87 -24.42 -10.21 -7.88
CA ASP A 87 -25.65 -10.39 -7.11
C ASP A 87 -25.32 -10.33 -5.62
N ILE A 88 -26.14 -9.65 -4.84
CA ILE A 88 -26.00 -9.57 -3.40
C ILE A 88 -26.08 -10.98 -2.81
N ARG A 89 -24.97 -11.49 -2.30
CA ARG A 89 -24.93 -12.72 -1.53
C ARG A 89 -25.38 -12.40 -0.11
N THR A 90 -26.61 -12.62 0.15
CA THR A 90 -27.16 -12.50 1.49
C THR A 90 -26.78 -13.75 2.30
N SER A 91 -25.77 -13.64 3.15
CA SER A 91 -25.23 -14.75 3.94
C SER A 91 -26.25 -15.30 4.97
N SER A 92 -27.25 -14.52 5.32
CA SER A 92 -28.31 -14.91 6.29
C SER A 92 -29.71 -15.00 5.67
N VAL A 93 -29.89 -14.64 4.41
CA VAL A 93 -31.21 -14.59 3.74
C VAL A 93 -31.68 -15.96 3.29
N GLY A 94 -30.86 -16.99 3.33
CA GLY A 94 -31.36 -18.35 3.11
C GLY A 94 -32.55 -18.68 3.99
N SER A 95 -32.53 -18.26 5.24
CA SER A 95 -33.65 -18.44 6.16
C SER A 95 -34.81 -17.45 5.92
N LEU A 96 -34.49 -16.18 5.62
CA LEU A 96 -35.53 -15.16 5.34
C LEU A 96 -36.16 -15.38 3.97
N ASP A 97 -35.40 -15.80 2.97
CA ASP A 97 -35.90 -16.13 1.64
C ASP A 97 -36.79 -17.39 1.69
N GLN A 98 -36.45 -18.33 2.56
CA GLN A 98 -37.28 -19.52 2.81
C GLN A 98 -38.59 -19.15 3.49
N ILE A 99 -38.55 -18.29 4.50
CA ILE A 99 -39.74 -17.76 5.20
C ILE A 99 -40.60 -16.89 4.26
N ALA A 100 -39.96 -16.02 3.46
CA ALA A 100 -40.68 -15.18 2.49
C ALA A 100 -41.41 -16.01 1.41
N ARG A 101 -40.82 -17.11 0.96
CA ARG A 101 -41.45 -18.07 0.03
C ARG A 101 -42.58 -18.88 0.67
N GLU A 102 -42.51 -19.16 1.96
CA GLU A 102 -43.58 -19.81 2.70
C GLU A 102 -44.78 -18.88 2.91
N ILE A 103 -44.54 -17.57 3.09
CA ILE A 103 -45.58 -16.57 3.30
C ILE A 103 -46.23 -16.16 2.00
N ASP A 104 -45.46 -16.01 0.92
CA ASP A 104 -45.94 -15.58 -0.41
C ASP A 104 -45.28 -16.42 -1.51
N SER A 105 -46.04 -17.37 -2.05
CA SER A 105 -45.58 -18.23 -3.15
C SER A 105 -45.34 -17.46 -4.48
N SER A 106 -45.73 -16.21 -4.57
CA SER A 106 -45.43 -15.30 -5.67
C SER A 106 -44.13 -14.53 -5.50
N TYR A 107 -43.48 -14.63 -4.36
CA TYR A 107 -42.19 -14.01 -4.08
C TYR A 107 -41.11 -14.56 -5.04
N LYS A 108 -40.85 -13.81 -6.10
CA LYS A 108 -39.69 -14.07 -6.96
C LYS A 108 -38.44 -13.51 -6.28
N ASN A 109 -37.43 -14.36 -6.13
CA ASN A 109 -36.08 -13.93 -5.78
C ASN A 109 -35.69 -12.73 -6.67
N GLN A 110 -35.85 -11.52 -6.17
CA GLN A 110 -35.23 -10.37 -6.78
C GLN A 110 -33.75 -10.46 -6.41
N SER A 111 -32.94 -11.12 -7.26
CA SER A 111 -31.50 -10.95 -7.20
C SER A 111 -31.22 -9.47 -7.44
N THR A 112 -30.91 -8.76 -6.37
CA THR A 112 -30.55 -7.35 -6.50
C THR A 112 -29.15 -7.33 -7.09
N HIS A 113 -29.10 -7.14 -8.40
CA HIS A 113 -27.85 -6.93 -9.11
C HIS A 113 -27.36 -5.52 -8.84
N TYR A 114 -26.11 -5.38 -8.47
CA TYR A 114 -25.46 -4.07 -8.36
C TYR A 114 -24.41 -3.93 -9.47
N ASP A 115 -24.36 -2.71 -10.00
CA ASP A 115 -23.46 -2.39 -11.11
C ASP A 115 -22.00 -2.40 -10.66
N ALA A 116 -21.13 -2.81 -11.58
CA ALA A 116 -19.69 -2.75 -11.36
C ALA A 116 -19.24 -1.33 -11.05
N SER A 117 -18.43 -1.16 -10.04
CA SER A 117 -17.81 0.12 -9.71
C SER A 117 -16.34 0.15 -10.14
N PRO A 118 -16.04 0.62 -11.37
CA PRO A 118 -14.67 0.62 -11.89
C PRO A 118 -13.73 1.51 -11.07
N TRP A 119 -14.28 2.42 -10.27
CA TRP A 119 -13.52 3.25 -9.36
C TRP A 119 -12.73 2.41 -8.33
N VAL A 120 -13.33 1.36 -7.80
CA VAL A 120 -12.69 0.47 -6.80
C VAL A 120 -11.53 -0.30 -7.43
N ALA A 121 -11.54 -0.53 -8.74
CA ALA A 121 -10.41 -1.11 -9.47
C ALA A 121 -9.11 -0.31 -9.29
N GLY A 122 -9.20 1.00 -9.06
CA GLY A 122 -8.05 1.85 -8.77
C GLY A 122 -7.22 1.36 -7.57
N ILE A 123 -7.87 0.79 -6.55
CA ILE A 123 -7.17 0.24 -5.38
C ILE A 123 -6.19 -0.85 -5.83
N PHE A 124 -6.66 -1.81 -6.64
CA PHE A 124 -5.84 -2.91 -7.13
C PHE A 124 -4.66 -2.42 -7.98
N VAL A 125 -4.91 -1.46 -8.86
CA VAL A 125 -3.86 -0.89 -9.74
C VAL A 125 -2.76 -0.26 -8.90
N PHE A 126 -3.09 0.58 -7.92
CA PHE A 126 -2.09 1.26 -7.10
C PHE A 126 -1.39 0.33 -6.11
N VAL A 127 -2.06 -0.66 -5.55
CA VAL A 127 -1.45 -1.68 -4.69
C VAL A 127 -0.46 -2.54 -5.49
N ILE A 128 -0.84 -2.97 -6.70
CA ILE A 128 0.05 -3.73 -7.58
C ILE A 128 1.24 -2.87 -8.00
N ALA A 129 1.02 -1.62 -8.38
CA ALA A 129 2.09 -0.69 -8.73
C ALA A 129 3.07 -0.48 -7.55
N ALA A 130 2.54 -0.31 -6.33
CA ALA A 130 3.37 -0.18 -5.13
C ALA A 130 4.22 -1.44 -4.88
N ALA A 131 3.64 -2.64 -5.04
CA ALA A 131 4.37 -3.91 -4.94
C ALA A 131 5.48 -3.99 -5.98
N VAL A 132 5.18 -3.73 -7.26
CA VAL A 132 6.15 -3.77 -8.35
C VAL A 132 7.29 -2.78 -8.11
N PHE A 133 7.00 -1.53 -7.77
CA PHE A 133 8.04 -0.53 -7.48
C PHE A 133 8.90 -0.91 -6.27
N SER A 134 8.30 -1.54 -5.26
CA SER A 134 9.01 -2.06 -4.11
C SER A 134 10.01 -3.15 -4.53
N PHE A 135 9.58 -4.13 -5.33
CA PHE A 135 10.47 -5.18 -5.86
C PHE A 135 11.54 -4.63 -6.82
N MET A 136 11.23 -3.58 -7.58
CA MET A 136 12.19 -2.88 -8.44
C MET A 136 13.16 -1.96 -7.67
N ASN A 137 13.12 -1.97 -6.35
CA ASN A 137 13.97 -1.12 -5.52
C ASN A 137 13.73 0.40 -5.67
N LYS A 138 12.55 0.80 -6.11
CA LYS A 138 12.14 2.20 -6.27
C LYS A 138 11.27 2.66 -5.09
N ALA A 139 11.88 2.80 -3.90
CA ALA A 139 11.18 3.10 -2.65
C ALA A 139 10.27 4.34 -2.75
N VAL A 140 10.72 5.42 -3.37
CA VAL A 140 9.93 6.66 -3.50
C VAL A 140 8.64 6.42 -4.28
N LEU A 141 8.72 5.71 -5.41
CA LEU A 141 7.54 5.39 -6.22
C LEU A 141 6.60 4.42 -5.50
N ALA A 142 7.14 3.46 -4.75
CA ALA A 142 6.37 2.56 -3.92
C ALA A 142 5.61 3.30 -2.80
N ILE A 143 6.24 4.29 -2.16
CA ILE A 143 5.61 5.14 -1.14
C ILE A 143 4.47 5.97 -1.76
N ILE A 144 4.71 6.60 -2.92
CA ILE A 144 3.68 7.40 -3.60
C ILE A 144 2.49 6.52 -4.00
N ALA A 145 2.73 5.39 -4.66
CA ALA A 145 1.67 4.47 -5.08
C ALA A 145 0.91 3.89 -3.88
N GLY A 146 1.62 3.49 -2.81
CA GLY A 146 1.04 3.02 -1.57
C GLY A 146 0.20 4.10 -0.86
N GLY A 147 0.67 5.35 -0.83
CA GLY A 147 -0.09 6.48 -0.29
C GLY A 147 -1.38 6.76 -1.06
N ILE A 148 -1.32 6.70 -2.39
CA ILE A 148 -2.51 6.83 -3.25
C ILE A 148 -3.49 5.69 -2.98
N SER A 149 -3.04 4.45 -2.82
CA SER A 149 -3.93 3.32 -2.51
C SER A 149 -4.67 3.49 -1.18
N VAL A 150 -4.01 4.04 -0.15
CA VAL A 150 -4.67 4.40 1.12
C VAL A 150 -5.79 5.42 0.90
N LEU A 151 -5.52 6.47 0.12
CA LEU A 151 -6.53 7.49 -0.19
C LEU A 151 -7.73 6.88 -0.93
N TYR A 152 -7.49 5.97 -1.88
CA TYR A 152 -8.56 5.26 -2.59
C TYR A 152 -9.40 4.40 -1.64
N ILE A 153 -8.79 3.66 -0.71
CA ILE A 153 -9.51 2.87 0.29
C ILE A 153 -10.38 3.78 1.17
N TRP A 154 -9.82 4.91 1.63
CA TRP A 154 -10.56 5.90 2.43
C TRP A 154 -11.74 6.51 1.67
N ILE A 155 -11.54 6.92 0.42
CA ILE A 155 -12.59 7.49 -0.41
C ILE A 155 -13.70 6.44 -0.66
N THR A 156 -13.31 5.21 -0.98
CA THR A 156 -14.27 4.11 -1.16
C THR A 156 -15.08 3.86 0.10
N PHE A 157 -14.43 3.88 1.27
CA PHE A 157 -15.10 3.76 2.55
C PHE A 157 -16.09 4.92 2.79
N LEU A 158 -15.66 6.16 2.59
CA LEU A 158 -16.52 7.32 2.79
C LEU A 158 -17.72 7.31 1.83
N VAL A 159 -17.50 7.03 0.55
CA VAL A 159 -18.59 6.95 -0.44
C VAL A 159 -19.57 5.85 -0.05
N GLY A 160 -19.08 4.65 0.31
CA GLY A 160 -19.92 3.56 0.80
C GLY A 160 -20.72 3.95 2.05
N TYR A 161 -20.06 4.55 3.03
CA TYR A 161 -20.69 4.99 4.26
C TYR A 161 -21.78 6.04 4.04
N PHE A 162 -21.52 7.07 3.22
CA PHE A 162 -22.52 8.12 2.93
C PHE A 162 -23.68 7.59 2.12
N SER A 163 -23.43 6.77 1.09
CA SER A 163 -24.51 6.15 0.29
C SER A 163 -25.43 5.30 1.14
N CYS A 164 -24.89 4.57 2.11
CA CYS A 164 -25.71 3.74 2.99
C CYS A 164 -26.39 4.54 4.11
N ARG A 165 -25.85 5.68 4.51
CA ARG A 165 -26.50 6.59 5.46
C ARG A 165 -27.80 7.16 4.89
N ASP A 166 -27.82 7.49 3.60
CA ASP A 166 -29.04 7.98 2.93
C ASP A 166 -30.12 6.87 2.89
N LEU A 167 -29.69 5.62 2.65
CA LEU A 167 -30.59 4.44 2.74
C LEU A 167 -31.10 4.20 4.16
N SER A 168 -30.23 4.33 5.16
CA SER A 168 -30.57 4.18 6.58
C SER A 168 -31.63 5.21 7.01
N THR A 169 -31.49 6.45 6.55
CA THR A 169 -32.47 7.50 6.84
C THR A 169 -33.84 7.18 6.23
N SER A 170 -33.86 6.61 5.03
CA SER A 170 -35.07 6.17 4.34
C SER A 170 -35.70 4.93 4.97
N ALA A 171 -34.89 4.07 5.62
CA ALA A 171 -35.32 2.82 6.26
C ALA A 171 -35.55 2.95 7.79
N MET A 172 -35.86 4.14 8.28
CA MET A 172 -36.13 4.41 9.72
C MET A 172 -34.99 4.00 10.67
N GLY A 173 -33.75 4.03 10.20
CA GLY A 173 -32.57 3.69 11.02
C GLY A 173 -32.33 2.19 11.27
N MET A 174 -33.09 1.31 10.63
CA MET A 174 -32.95 -0.14 10.80
C MET A 174 -31.72 -0.70 10.07
N ILE A 175 -31.19 0.03 9.07
CA ILE A 175 -30.03 -0.40 8.29
C ILE A 175 -28.80 0.34 8.82
N SER A 176 -27.77 -0.39 9.17
CA SER A 176 -26.46 0.17 9.51
C SER A 176 -25.37 -0.48 8.67
N VAL A 177 -24.31 0.29 8.38
CA VAL A 177 -23.14 -0.17 7.65
C VAL A 177 -21.92 -0.01 8.50
N SER A 178 -21.21 -1.10 8.68
CA SER A 178 -19.96 -1.14 9.44
C SER A 178 -18.78 -1.48 8.54
N PRO A 179 -17.59 -0.93 8.84
CA PRO A 179 -16.37 -1.34 8.14
C PRO A 179 -16.05 -2.79 8.46
N GLY A 180 -15.79 -3.58 7.42
CA GLY A 180 -15.41 -4.98 7.56
C GLY A 180 -13.91 -5.15 7.86
N ALA A 181 -13.52 -6.38 8.19
CA ALA A 181 -12.14 -6.74 8.52
C ALA A 181 -11.15 -6.43 7.39
N GLY A 182 -11.60 -6.49 6.13
CA GLY A 182 -10.77 -6.23 4.95
C GLY A 182 -10.18 -4.82 4.92
N ILE A 183 -10.94 -3.79 5.37
CA ILE A 183 -10.44 -2.41 5.44
C ILE A 183 -9.32 -2.29 6.47
N PHE A 184 -9.54 -2.76 7.69
CA PHE A 184 -8.56 -2.65 8.76
C PHE A 184 -7.27 -3.38 8.44
N LEU A 185 -7.39 -4.62 7.93
CA LEU A 185 -6.23 -5.43 7.57
C LEU A 185 -5.46 -4.80 6.39
N SER A 186 -6.16 -4.32 5.37
CA SER A 186 -5.51 -3.64 4.23
C SER A 186 -4.77 -2.39 4.66
N MET A 187 -5.36 -1.55 5.52
CA MET A 187 -4.71 -0.35 6.04
C MET A 187 -3.46 -0.69 6.87
N LEU A 188 -3.54 -1.70 7.73
CA LEU A 188 -2.41 -2.14 8.56
C LEU A 188 -1.25 -2.66 7.69
N LEU A 189 -1.55 -3.45 6.68
CA LEU A 189 -0.55 -3.99 5.75
C LEU A 189 0.11 -2.90 4.91
N ILE A 190 -0.67 -1.93 4.39
CA ILE A 190 -0.11 -0.81 3.63
C ILE A 190 0.74 0.08 4.55
N ALA A 191 0.28 0.38 5.76
CA ALA A 191 1.05 1.16 6.72
C ALA A 191 2.40 0.48 7.03
N THR A 192 2.40 -0.85 7.24
CA THR A 192 3.61 -1.63 7.45
C THR A 192 4.55 -1.53 6.24
N ALA A 193 4.03 -1.69 5.02
CA ALA A 193 4.81 -1.58 3.80
C ALA A 193 5.41 -0.17 3.62
N LEU A 194 4.64 0.87 3.90
CA LEU A 194 5.09 2.27 3.84
C LEU A 194 6.24 2.52 4.83
N ILE A 195 6.09 2.09 6.08
CA ILE A 195 7.14 2.21 7.09
C ILE A 195 8.42 1.51 6.63
N MET A 196 8.32 0.27 6.13
CA MET A 196 9.47 -0.47 5.62
C MET A 196 10.15 0.25 4.44
N ASN A 197 9.39 0.82 3.50
CA ASN A 197 9.93 1.57 2.38
C ASN A 197 10.59 2.88 2.84
N ILE A 198 10.04 3.57 3.84
CA ILE A 198 10.65 4.78 4.42
C ILE A 198 11.98 4.43 5.10
N ILE A 199 12.01 3.37 5.92
CA ILE A 199 13.25 2.88 6.54
C ILE A 199 14.27 2.49 5.47
N ALA A 200 13.86 1.80 4.41
CA ALA A 200 14.73 1.43 3.30
C ALA A 200 15.31 2.67 2.59
N LEU A 201 14.53 3.76 2.49
CA LEU A 201 14.98 5.01 1.89
C LEU A 201 16.03 5.72 2.75
N THR A 202 15.86 5.76 4.08
CA THR A 202 16.81 6.37 5.02
C THR A 202 18.14 5.62 5.07
N HIS A 203 18.14 4.30 4.89
CA HIS A 203 19.37 3.50 4.84
C HIS A 203 20.12 3.56 3.50
N ARG A 204 19.60 4.28 2.51
CA ARG A 204 20.25 4.51 1.21
C ARG A 204 20.99 5.85 1.12
N GLN A 205 20.70 6.77 2.04
CA GLN A 205 21.40 8.05 2.16
C GLN A 205 22.68 7.88 2.99
#